data_42695918b1feedb9dc4ee6b1b8fc2cfd
#
_entry.id   42695918b1feedb9dc4ee6b1b8fc2cfd
#
_cell.length_a   1.000
_cell.length_b   1.000
_cell.length_c   1.000
_cell.angle_alpha   90.00
_cell.angle_beta   90.00
_cell.angle_gamma   90.00
#
_symmetry.space_group_name_H-M   'P 1'
#
loop_
_entity.id
_entity.type
_entity.pdbx_description
1 polymer ?
#
loop_
_entity_poly.entity_id
_entity_poly.type
_entity_poly.pdbx_seq_one_letter_code
_entity_poly.pdbx_strand_id
1 'polypeptide(L)'
;VVRDNLHLVMLLVVVVLIFFLYDVRAGLIVAVTIPLSLLVAFIGLDLQGASANLLSIGAVDFGILVDAAVVMVENIHRQLADRAGTRFDLIEVIRDAAAEVDRPLFYAVAVIVVSFLPIYVLSGPSGTLFKPMADTMVFALVGSLVVTLTLLPVLCSWLMRKGVRERRNRAFEAIRSVYIRGLDFCLARVWLTTIASALLLGLSLLLIPRIGAEFMPHLDEGALWVRATMPYTISFDESAKITPQIRDVLRSFPQVNTVASELGRPDDGTDSTGFFNVEFYVGLKPYSQWT
;
A
#
# COMPACT_ATOMS: atom_id res chain seq x y z
N VAL A 1 7.11 12.42 -7.43
CA VAL A 1 7.19 10.96 -7.28
C VAL A 1 5.96 10.40 -6.53
N VAL A 2 5.70 10.76 -5.24
CA VAL A 2 4.55 10.19 -4.49
C VAL A 2 3.23 10.54 -5.13
N ARG A 3 3.01 11.82 -5.48
CA ARG A 3 1.79 12.28 -6.13
C ARG A 3 1.54 11.59 -7.47
N ASP A 4 2.59 11.37 -8.26
CA ASP A 4 2.48 10.78 -9.59
C ASP A 4 2.18 9.29 -9.50
N ASN A 5 2.81 8.57 -8.56
CA ASN A 5 2.52 7.17 -8.28
C ASN A 5 1.09 6.98 -7.75
N LEU A 6 0.63 7.87 -6.86
CA LEU A 6 -0.73 7.85 -6.31
C LEU A 6 -1.79 8.01 -7.40
N HIS A 7 -1.58 8.95 -8.34
CA HIS A 7 -2.47 9.13 -9.48
C HIS A 7 -2.47 7.93 -10.43
N LEU A 8 -1.30 7.33 -10.68
CA LEU A 8 -1.17 6.17 -11.56
C LEU A 8 -1.88 4.96 -10.95
N VAL A 9 -1.69 4.68 -9.65
CA VAL A 9 -2.34 3.56 -8.96
C VAL A 9 -3.86 3.77 -8.90
N MET A 10 -4.33 4.98 -8.55
CA MET A 10 -5.76 5.30 -8.59
C MET A 10 -6.37 5.09 -9.98
N LEU A 11 -5.69 5.57 -11.03
CA LEU A 11 -6.16 5.39 -12.41
C LEU A 11 -6.25 3.90 -12.76
N LEU A 12 -5.23 3.12 -12.41
CA LEU A 12 -5.18 1.68 -12.67
C LEU A 12 -6.32 0.94 -11.96
N VAL A 13 -6.56 1.23 -10.68
CA VAL A 13 -7.67 0.66 -9.91
C VAL A 13 -9.01 1.01 -10.56
N VAL A 14 -9.22 2.27 -10.95
CA VAL A 14 -10.46 2.71 -11.63
C VAL A 14 -10.66 1.98 -12.95
N VAL A 15 -9.60 1.83 -13.77
CA VAL A 15 -9.68 1.11 -15.05
C VAL A 15 -10.04 -0.36 -14.83
N VAL A 16 -9.39 -1.01 -13.85
CA VAL A 16 -9.68 -2.40 -13.48
C VAL A 16 -11.12 -2.56 -13.00
N LEU A 17 -11.60 -1.65 -12.15
CA LEU A 17 -12.98 -1.68 -11.65
C LEU A 17 -14.00 -1.50 -12.77
N ILE A 18 -13.78 -0.56 -13.70
CA ILE A 18 -14.67 -0.36 -14.85
C ILE A 18 -14.68 -1.62 -15.74
N PHE A 19 -13.52 -2.28 -15.91
CA PHE A 19 -13.41 -3.52 -16.68
C PHE A 19 -14.18 -4.68 -16.04
N PHE A 20 -14.07 -4.85 -14.71
CA PHE A 20 -14.73 -5.95 -13.99
C PHE A 20 -16.22 -5.70 -13.77
N LEU A 21 -16.61 -4.50 -13.35
CA LEU A 21 -18.02 -4.15 -13.11
C LEU A 21 -18.79 -3.93 -14.42
N TYR A 22 -18.08 -3.73 -15.54
CA TYR A 22 -18.66 -3.47 -16.87
C TYR A 22 -19.68 -2.32 -16.91
N ASP A 23 -19.71 -1.51 -15.86
CA ASP A 23 -20.50 -0.28 -15.74
C ASP A 23 -19.60 0.86 -15.21
N VAL A 24 -19.44 1.87 -16.07
CA VAL A 24 -18.62 3.05 -15.74
C VAL A 24 -19.16 3.78 -14.50
N ARG A 25 -20.49 3.78 -14.31
CA ARG A 25 -21.12 4.43 -13.15
C ARG A 25 -20.74 3.72 -11.85
N ALA A 26 -20.85 2.39 -11.84
CA ALA A 26 -20.44 1.55 -10.72
C ALA A 26 -18.95 1.76 -10.39
N GLY A 27 -18.08 1.74 -11.40
CA GLY A 27 -16.65 2.00 -11.23
C GLY A 27 -16.36 3.40 -10.67
N LEU A 28 -17.05 4.43 -11.13
CA LEU A 28 -16.91 5.80 -10.61
C LEU A 28 -17.39 5.95 -9.16
N ILE A 29 -18.50 5.28 -8.80
CA ILE A 29 -19.00 5.27 -7.41
C ILE A 29 -17.94 4.70 -6.49
N VAL A 30 -17.37 3.54 -6.83
CA VAL A 30 -16.29 2.93 -6.05
C VAL A 30 -15.03 3.82 -6.03
N ALA A 31 -14.66 4.42 -7.16
CA ALA A 31 -13.49 5.29 -7.24
C ALA A 31 -13.54 6.49 -6.28
N VAL A 32 -14.73 7.01 -6.00
CA VAL A 32 -14.92 8.13 -5.05
C VAL A 32 -14.58 7.73 -3.61
N THR A 33 -14.66 6.44 -3.24
CA THR A 33 -14.33 5.99 -1.89
C THR A 33 -12.84 6.14 -1.58
N ILE A 34 -11.96 6.02 -2.58
CA ILE A 34 -10.50 6.11 -2.40
C ILE A 34 -10.09 7.47 -1.80
N PRO A 35 -10.36 8.61 -2.46
CA PRO A 35 -9.96 9.90 -1.91
C PRO A 35 -10.66 10.23 -0.60
N LEU A 36 -11.91 9.79 -0.41
CA LEU A 36 -12.64 10.04 0.83
C LEU A 36 -12.06 9.24 2.01
N SER A 37 -11.69 7.98 1.79
CA SER A 37 -11.03 7.16 2.81
C SER A 37 -9.68 7.74 3.21
N LEU A 38 -8.89 8.22 2.23
CA LEU A 38 -7.63 8.90 2.50
C LEU A 38 -7.81 10.20 3.26
N LEU A 39 -8.84 10.99 2.95
CA LEU A 39 -9.15 12.21 3.71
C LEU A 39 -9.47 11.89 5.16
N VAL A 40 -10.24 10.83 5.44
CA VAL A 40 -10.49 10.37 6.81
C VAL A 40 -9.18 9.95 7.50
N ALA A 41 -8.29 9.26 6.79
CA ALA A 41 -6.99 8.88 7.33
C ALA A 41 -6.14 10.10 7.68
N PHE A 42 -6.06 11.11 6.80
CA PHE A 42 -5.32 12.34 7.07
C PHE A 42 -5.90 13.15 8.23
N ILE A 43 -7.22 13.24 8.33
CA ILE A 43 -7.89 13.87 9.48
C ILE A 43 -7.55 13.11 10.78
N GLY A 44 -7.58 11.77 10.76
CA GLY A 44 -7.21 10.95 11.91
C GLY A 44 -5.77 11.14 12.35
N LEU A 45 -4.83 11.21 11.42
CA LEU A 45 -3.41 11.49 11.70
C LEU A 45 -3.22 12.90 12.27
N ASP A 46 -3.87 13.92 11.70
CA ASP A 46 -3.79 15.30 12.16
C ASP A 46 -4.32 15.43 13.60
N LEU A 47 -5.45 14.80 13.91
CA LEU A 47 -6.02 14.78 15.27
C LEU A 47 -5.10 14.12 16.30
N GLN A 48 -4.25 13.18 15.89
CA GLN A 48 -3.24 12.55 16.75
C GLN A 48 -1.92 13.34 16.82
N GLY A 49 -1.76 14.39 16.01
CA GLY A 49 -0.50 15.12 15.88
C GLY A 49 0.61 14.28 15.21
N ALA A 50 0.23 13.22 14.48
CA ALA A 50 1.16 12.35 13.80
C ALA A 50 1.47 12.89 12.39
N SER A 51 2.76 12.95 12.03
CA SER A 51 3.14 13.33 10.67
C SER A 51 2.95 12.18 9.69
N ALA A 52 2.27 12.46 8.58
CA ALA A 52 2.20 11.53 7.46
C ALA A 52 3.59 11.45 6.79
N ASN A 53 4.27 10.33 6.94
CA ASN A 53 5.56 10.09 6.30
C ASN A 53 5.37 9.32 4.97
N LEU A 54 6.44 9.27 4.17
CA LEU A 54 6.43 8.61 2.86
C LEU A 54 6.08 7.12 2.97
N LEU A 55 6.55 6.46 4.03
CA LEU A 55 6.30 5.05 4.30
C LEU A 55 4.82 4.81 4.62
N SER A 56 4.19 5.69 5.42
CA SER A 56 2.78 5.60 5.78
C SER A 56 1.87 5.74 4.56
N ILE A 57 2.15 6.70 3.67
CA ILE A 57 1.35 6.94 2.47
C ILE A 57 1.63 5.86 1.42
N GLY A 58 2.91 5.45 1.27
CA GLY A 58 3.31 4.44 0.29
C GLY A 58 2.84 3.02 0.63
N ALA A 59 2.58 2.73 1.90
CA ALA A 59 2.08 1.44 2.36
C ALA A 59 0.55 1.30 2.22
N VAL A 60 -0.18 2.37 1.87
CA VAL A 60 -1.63 2.29 1.68
C VAL A 60 -1.95 1.42 0.47
N ASP A 61 -2.56 0.27 0.73
CA ASP A 61 -3.07 -0.61 -0.32
C ASP A 61 -4.48 -0.18 -0.72
N PHE A 62 -4.57 0.46 -1.88
CA PHE A 62 -5.84 0.91 -2.43
C PHE A 62 -6.78 -0.26 -2.78
N GLY A 63 -6.25 -1.45 -3.06
CA GLY A 63 -7.06 -2.65 -3.28
C GLY A 63 -7.90 -2.97 -2.05
N ILE A 64 -7.26 -3.09 -0.89
CA ILE A 64 -7.95 -3.39 0.38
C ILE A 64 -8.98 -2.30 0.74
N LEU A 65 -8.68 -1.03 0.45
CA LEU A 65 -9.59 0.07 0.74
C LEU A 65 -10.88 0.03 -0.09
N VAL A 66 -10.81 -0.45 -1.32
CA VAL A 66 -11.99 -0.48 -2.20
C VAL A 66 -12.77 -1.78 -2.14
N ASP A 67 -12.24 -2.85 -1.55
CA ASP A 67 -12.88 -4.17 -1.52
C ASP A 67 -14.30 -4.12 -0.94
N ALA A 68 -14.48 -3.46 0.19
CA ALA A 68 -15.80 -3.27 0.80
C ALA A 68 -16.77 -2.52 -0.13
N ALA A 69 -16.27 -1.49 -0.81
CA ALA A 69 -17.04 -0.68 -1.73
C ALA A 69 -17.43 -1.47 -3.00
N VAL A 70 -16.52 -2.29 -3.51
CA VAL A 70 -16.78 -3.16 -4.68
C VAL A 70 -17.89 -4.15 -4.37
N VAL A 71 -17.81 -4.85 -3.24
CA VAL A 71 -18.82 -5.83 -2.82
C VAL A 71 -20.19 -5.16 -2.62
N MET A 72 -20.24 -3.99 -2.00
CA MET A 72 -21.48 -3.23 -1.80
C MET A 72 -22.10 -2.83 -3.14
N VAL A 73 -21.32 -2.23 -4.03
CA VAL A 73 -21.82 -1.73 -5.34
C VAL A 73 -22.20 -2.91 -6.24
N GLU A 74 -21.42 -3.99 -6.24
CA GLU A 74 -21.73 -5.20 -7.02
C GLU A 74 -23.04 -5.81 -6.55
N ASN A 75 -23.27 -5.97 -5.24
CA ASN A 75 -24.50 -6.54 -4.72
C ASN A 75 -25.73 -5.68 -5.09
N ILE A 76 -25.62 -4.35 -4.92
CA ILE A 76 -26.66 -3.40 -5.35
C ILE A 76 -26.92 -3.53 -6.86
N HIS A 77 -25.85 -3.53 -7.68
CA HIS A 77 -25.96 -3.63 -9.13
C HIS A 77 -26.63 -4.93 -9.54
N ARG A 78 -26.25 -6.06 -8.95
CA ARG A 78 -26.84 -7.38 -9.21
C ARG A 78 -28.32 -7.40 -8.87
N GLN A 79 -28.72 -6.96 -7.68
CA GLN A 79 -30.13 -6.96 -7.28
C GLN A 79 -31.00 -6.03 -8.14
N LEU A 80 -30.43 -4.90 -8.60
CA LEU A 80 -31.14 -4.02 -9.54
C LEU A 80 -31.25 -4.65 -10.94
N ALA A 81 -30.25 -5.39 -11.40
CA ALA A 81 -30.27 -6.08 -12.68
C ALA A 81 -31.29 -7.25 -12.67
N ASP A 82 -31.34 -8.02 -11.59
CA ASP A 82 -32.29 -9.14 -11.42
C ASP A 82 -33.75 -8.68 -11.46
N ARG A 83 -34.02 -7.45 -11.04
CA ARG A 83 -35.38 -6.87 -11.06
C ARG A 83 -35.66 -6.01 -12.29
N ALA A 84 -34.74 -5.97 -13.26
CA ALA A 84 -34.92 -5.19 -14.47
C ALA A 84 -36.17 -5.68 -15.27
N GLY A 85 -37.04 -4.75 -15.64
CA GLY A 85 -38.31 -5.05 -16.34
C GLY A 85 -39.52 -5.23 -15.42
N THR A 86 -39.37 -5.25 -14.12
CA THR A 86 -40.45 -5.21 -13.14
C THR A 86 -40.61 -3.84 -12.53
N ARG A 87 -41.79 -3.55 -11.93
CA ARG A 87 -41.99 -2.34 -11.13
C ARG A 87 -41.46 -2.59 -9.72
N PHE A 88 -40.46 -1.83 -9.29
CA PHE A 88 -39.91 -1.91 -7.95
C PHE A 88 -39.58 -0.51 -7.41
N ASP A 89 -39.51 -0.37 -6.09
CA ASP A 89 -38.98 0.83 -5.47
C ASP A 89 -37.44 0.73 -5.43
N LEU A 90 -36.78 1.67 -6.11
CA LEU A 90 -35.33 1.74 -6.21
C LEU A 90 -34.64 1.83 -4.83
N ILE A 91 -35.25 2.63 -3.92
CA ILE A 91 -34.67 2.87 -2.60
C ILE A 91 -34.78 1.61 -1.74
N GLU A 92 -35.90 0.90 -1.82
CA GLU A 92 -36.12 -0.36 -1.09
C GLU A 92 -35.12 -1.42 -1.54
N VAL A 93 -34.92 -1.60 -2.86
CA VAL A 93 -33.96 -2.56 -3.39
C VAL A 93 -32.53 -2.25 -2.95
N ILE A 94 -32.13 -0.98 -3.01
CA ILE A 94 -30.78 -0.58 -2.58
C ILE A 94 -30.60 -0.80 -1.07
N ARG A 95 -31.59 -0.48 -0.27
CA ARG A 95 -31.56 -0.70 1.18
C ARG A 95 -31.40 -2.19 1.51
N ASP A 96 -32.19 -3.04 0.87
CA ASP A 96 -32.17 -4.49 1.11
C ASP A 96 -30.83 -5.09 0.66
N ALA A 97 -30.33 -4.68 -0.51
CA ALA A 97 -29.01 -5.09 -1.00
C ALA A 97 -27.87 -4.62 -0.10
N ALA A 98 -27.93 -3.42 0.44
CA ALA A 98 -26.95 -2.92 1.39
C ALA A 98 -26.99 -3.67 2.72
N ALA A 99 -28.20 -3.94 3.25
CA ALA A 99 -28.41 -4.68 4.50
C ALA A 99 -27.94 -6.15 4.42
N GLU A 100 -27.92 -6.74 3.23
CA GLU A 100 -27.40 -8.11 3.03
C GLU A 100 -25.90 -8.22 3.29
N VAL A 101 -25.16 -7.17 2.96
CA VAL A 101 -23.69 -7.19 3.00
C VAL A 101 -23.07 -6.33 4.13
N ASP A 102 -23.85 -5.56 4.87
CA ASP A 102 -23.37 -4.66 5.92
C ASP A 102 -22.56 -5.40 7.00
N ARG A 103 -23.11 -6.48 7.56
CA ARG A 103 -22.45 -7.29 8.59
C ARG A 103 -21.22 -8.03 8.09
N PRO A 104 -21.27 -8.76 6.95
CA PRO A 104 -20.06 -9.35 6.38
C PRO A 104 -18.93 -8.33 6.15
N LEU A 105 -19.24 -7.15 5.61
CA LEU A 105 -18.26 -6.11 5.37
C LEU A 105 -17.67 -5.55 6.67
N PHE A 106 -18.52 -5.30 7.68
CA PHE A 106 -18.05 -4.86 8.99
C PHE A 106 -17.05 -5.87 9.60
N TYR A 107 -17.40 -7.16 9.62
CA TYR A 107 -16.51 -8.18 10.19
C TYR A 107 -15.23 -8.34 9.36
N ALA A 108 -15.29 -8.29 8.03
CA ALA A 108 -14.11 -8.38 7.19
C ALA A 108 -13.13 -7.24 7.50
N VAL A 109 -13.61 -6.00 7.52
CA VAL A 109 -12.77 -4.85 7.85
C VAL A 109 -12.27 -4.91 9.30
N ALA A 110 -13.10 -5.31 10.26
CA ALA A 110 -12.72 -5.45 11.66
C ALA A 110 -11.57 -6.46 11.84
N VAL A 111 -11.60 -7.61 11.15
CA VAL A 111 -10.51 -8.60 11.17
C VAL A 111 -9.23 -8.01 10.61
N ILE A 112 -9.30 -7.24 9.52
CA ILE A 112 -8.12 -6.58 8.95
C ILE A 112 -7.55 -5.55 9.95
N VAL A 113 -8.39 -4.71 10.56
CA VAL A 113 -7.96 -3.74 11.58
C VAL A 113 -7.29 -4.43 12.77
N VAL A 114 -7.87 -5.53 13.27
CA VAL A 114 -7.30 -6.31 14.37
C VAL A 114 -5.94 -6.90 13.99
N SER A 115 -5.71 -7.25 12.73
CA SER A 115 -4.42 -7.76 12.27
C SER A 115 -3.27 -6.74 12.37
N PHE A 116 -3.58 -5.44 12.47
CA PHE A 116 -2.58 -4.39 12.72
C PHE A 116 -2.22 -4.21 14.20
N LEU A 117 -3.01 -4.76 15.15
CA LEU A 117 -2.74 -4.60 16.59
C LEU A 117 -1.34 -5.03 17.04
N PRO A 118 -0.74 -6.12 16.53
CA PRO A 118 0.62 -6.50 16.89
C PRO A 118 1.68 -5.43 16.62
N ILE A 119 1.45 -4.54 15.65
CA ILE A 119 2.39 -3.45 15.31
C ILE A 119 2.52 -2.45 16.48
N TYR A 120 1.45 -2.24 17.23
CA TYR A 120 1.47 -1.31 18.37
C TYR A 120 2.29 -1.80 19.57
N VAL A 121 2.57 -3.10 19.63
CA VAL A 121 3.45 -3.69 20.66
C VAL A 121 4.93 -3.47 20.33
N LEU A 122 5.26 -3.15 19.07
CA LEU A 122 6.64 -2.88 18.67
C LEU A 122 7.20 -1.67 19.42
N SER A 123 8.45 -1.78 19.85
CA SER A 123 9.20 -0.73 20.56
C SER A 123 10.50 -0.38 19.81
N GLY A 124 11.14 0.75 20.19
CA GLY A 124 12.36 1.22 19.56
C GLY A 124 12.16 1.69 18.10
N PRO A 125 13.20 1.61 17.26
CA PRO A 125 13.15 2.09 15.87
C PRO A 125 12.03 1.47 15.03
N SER A 126 11.74 0.18 15.21
CA SER A 126 10.64 -0.51 14.53
C SER A 126 9.28 0.10 14.88
N GLY A 127 9.04 0.37 16.16
CA GLY A 127 7.80 1.00 16.61
C GLY A 127 7.63 2.40 16.03
N THR A 128 8.70 3.20 16.01
CA THR A 128 8.67 4.57 15.46
C THR A 128 8.36 4.59 13.97
N LEU A 129 8.83 3.60 13.20
CA LEU A 129 8.60 3.53 11.76
C LEU A 129 7.22 2.94 11.40
N PHE A 130 6.80 1.86 12.08
CA PHE A 130 5.62 1.11 11.65
C PHE A 130 4.31 1.55 12.31
N LYS A 131 4.33 2.18 13.50
CA LYS A 131 3.09 2.67 14.14
C LYS A 131 2.36 3.73 13.29
N PRO A 132 3.00 4.77 12.74
CA PRO A 132 2.30 5.74 11.88
C PRO A 132 1.73 5.10 10.60
N MET A 133 2.39 4.04 10.08
CA MET A 133 1.86 3.27 8.97
C MET A 133 0.57 2.52 9.36
N ALA A 134 0.58 1.84 10.52
CA ALA A 134 -0.60 1.13 11.03
C ALA A 134 -1.75 2.10 11.30
N ASP A 135 -1.49 3.26 11.90
CA ASP A 135 -2.50 4.31 12.14
C ASP A 135 -3.14 4.76 10.83
N THR A 136 -2.32 5.05 9.81
CA THR A 136 -2.81 5.45 8.49
C THR A 136 -3.74 4.39 7.89
N MET A 137 -3.33 3.11 7.94
CA MET A 137 -4.11 2.00 7.42
C MET A 137 -5.42 1.80 8.19
N VAL A 138 -5.38 1.84 9.52
CA VAL A 138 -6.58 1.69 10.36
C VAL A 138 -7.57 2.82 10.10
N PHE A 139 -7.12 4.08 10.06
CA PHE A 139 -8.01 5.21 9.76
C PHE A 139 -8.56 5.15 8.34
N ALA A 140 -7.76 4.75 7.35
CA ALA A 140 -8.22 4.61 5.98
C ALA A 140 -9.27 3.49 5.85
N LEU A 141 -9.07 2.35 6.50
CA LEU A 141 -10.02 1.22 6.51
C LEU A 141 -11.33 1.57 7.21
N VAL A 142 -11.26 2.19 8.38
CA VAL A 142 -12.45 2.66 9.09
C VAL A 142 -13.18 3.72 8.26
N GLY A 143 -12.45 4.65 7.67
CA GLY A 143 -13.01 5.66 6.76
C GLY A 143 -13.68 5.02 5.54
N SER A 144 -13.03 4.04 4.90
CA SER A 144 -13.60 3.29 3.78
C SER A 144 -14.89 2.58 4.17
N LEU A 145 -14.92 1.92 5.33
CA LEU A 145 -16.12 1.25 5.83
C LEU A 145 -17.26 2.24 6.05
N VAL A 146 -17.00 3.36 6.73
CA VAL A 146 -18.03 4.40 6.98
C VAL A 146 -18.58 4.95 5.67
N VAL A 147 -17.71 5.30 4.72
CA VAL A 147 -18.11 5.81 3.40
C VAL A 147 -18.92 4.74 2.64
N THR A 148 -18.49 3.48 2.70
CA THR A 148 -19.17 2.36 2.03
C THR A 148 -20.57 2.12 2.58
N LEU A 149 -20.74 2.16 3.90
CA LEU A 149 -22.03 1.89 4.52
C LEU A 149 -23.01 3.09 4.46
N THR A 150 -22.50 4.31 4.29
CA THR A 150 -23.33 5.52 4.31
C THR A 150 -23.48 6.16 2.93
N LEU A 151 -22.38 6.60 2.33
CA LEU A 151 -22.40 7.38 1.10
C LEU A 151 -22.68 6.51 -0.13
N LEU A 152 -22.13 5.31 -0.22
CA LEU A 152 -22.25 4.46 -1.40
C LEU A 152 -23.71 4.13 -1.76
N PRO A 153 -24.56 3.65 -0.85
CA PRO A 153 -25.97 3.41 -1.19
C PRO A 153 -26.67 4.65 -1.72
N VAL A 154 -26.34 5.83 -1.17
CA VAL A 154 -26.88 7.12 -1.64
C VAL A 154 -26.41 7.43 -3.05
N LEU A 155 -25.12 7.27 -3.36
CA LEU A 155 -24.59 7.46 -4.71
C LEU A 155 -25.20 6.47 -5.70
N CYS A 156 -25.39 5.20 -5.31
CA CYS A 156 -26.08 4.22 -6.12
C CYS A 156 -27.53 4.65 -6.42
N SER A 157 -28.27 5.17 -5.42
CA SER A 157 -29.64 5.63 -5.62
C SER A 157 -29.74 6.81 -6.61
N TRP A 158 -28.70 7.62 -6.69
CA TRP A 158 -28.66 8.79 -7.56
C TRP A 158 -28.16 8.44 -8.98
N LEU A 159 -27.08 7.69 -9.11
CA LEU A 159 -26.45 7.42 -10.42
C LEU A 159 -27.10 6.22 -11.15
N MET A 160 -27.73 5.26 -10.45
CA MET A 160 -28.36 4.07 -11.04
C MET A 160 -29.87 4.22 -11.32
N ARG A 161 -30.43 5.40 -11.15
CA ARG A 161 -31.87 5.69 -11.41
C ARG A 161 -32.38 5.29 -12.80
N LYS A 162 -31.51 5.31 -13.80
CA LYS A 162 -31.91 4.99 -15.22
C LYS A 162 -31.97 3.50 -15.50
N GLY A 163 -31.93 2.64 -14.46
CA GLY A 163 -31.85 1.21 -14.57
C GLY A 163 -30.45 0.71 -14.88
N VAL A 164 -30.21 -0.51 -14.48
CA VAL A 164 -28.97 -1.24 -14.72
C VAL A 164 -29.24 -2.30 -15.74
N ARG A 165 -28.38 -2.44 -16.74
CA ARG A 165 -28.50 -3.46 -17.77
C ARG A 165 -27.37 -4.46 -17.57
N GLU A 166 -27.72 -5.67 -17.23
CA GLU A 166 -26.75 -6.75 -17.14
C GLU A 166 -26.10 -6.96 -18.52
N ARG A 167 -24.83 -6.59 -18.65
CA ARG A 167 -24.04 -6.92 -19.83
C ARG A 167 -23.19 -8.15 -19.52
N ARG A 168 -23.50 -9.26 -20.18
CA ARG A 168 -22.69 -10.48 -20.08
C ARG A 168 -21.29 -10.25 -20.61
N ASN A 169 -20.33 -10.25 -19.71
CA ASN A 169 -18.91 -10.18 -20.07
C ASN A 169 -18.43 -11.60 -20.42
N ARG A 170 -18.19 -11.86 -21.72
CA ARG A 170 -17.72 -13.18 -22.20
C ARG A 170 -16.38 -13.59 -21.56
N ALA A 171 -15.48 -12.64 -21.30
CA ALA A 171 -14.21 -12.93 -20.65
C ALA A 171 -14.43 -13.37 -19.20
N PHE A 172 -15.30 -12.68 -18.46
CA PHE A 172 -15.67 -13.07 -17.10
C PHE A 172 -16.35 -14.44 -17.04
N GLU A 173 -17.27 -14.74 -17.98
CA GLU A 173 -17.91 -16.07 -18.06
C GLU A 173 -16.91 -17.18 -18.36
N ALA A 174 -15.91 -16.93 -19.20
CA ALA A 174 -14.85 -17.90 -19.47
C ALA A 174 -14.04 -18.18 -18.18
N ILE A 175 -13.63 -17.16 -17.46
CA ILE A 175 -12.91 -17.28 -16.18
C ILE A 175 -13.77 -18.02 -15.16
N ARG A 176 -15.05 -17.63 -15.02
CA ARG A 176 -16.01 -18.29 -14.14
C ARG A 176 -16.19 -19.77 -14.46
N SER A 177 -16.26 -20.12 -15.74
CA SER A 177 -16.40 -21.54 -16.16
C SER A 177 -15.18 -22.38 -15.81
N VAL A 178 -13.97 -21.81 -15.88
CA VAL A 178 -12.73 -22.46 -15.44
C VAL A 178 -12.70 -22.62 -13.92
N TYR A 179 -13.07 -21.56 -13.21
CA TYR A 179 -13.17 -21.58 -11.74
C TYR A 179 -14.15 -22.64 -11.24
N ILE A 180 -15.38 -22.69 -11.79
CA ILE A 180 -16.40 -23.66 -11.37
C ILE A 180 -15.91 -25.09 -11.61
N ARG A 181 -15.30 -25.38 -12.78
CA ARG A 181 -14.72 -26.70 -13.05
C ARG A 181 -13.61 -27.07 -12.05
N GLY A 182 -12.76 -26.11 -11.70
CA GLY A 182 -11.74 -26.31 -10.68
C GLY A 182 -12.34 -26.56 -9.29
N LEU A 183 -13.36 -25.79 -8.93
CA LEU A 183 -14.09 -25.95 -7.67
C LEU A 183 -14.77 -27.33 -7.59
N ASP A 184 -15.47 -27.73 -8.62
CA ASP A 184 -16.12 -29.05 -8.69
C ASP A 184 -15.11 -30.19 -8.56
N PHE A 185 -13.94 -30.05 -9.20
CA PHE A 185 -12.83 -31.01 -9.03
C PHE A 185 -12.33 -31.08 -7.59
N CYS A 186 -12.12 -29.93 -6.95
CA CYS A 186 -11.67 -29.85 -5.56
C CYS A 186 -12.71 -30.44 -4.59
N LEU A 187 -13.97 -30.11 -4.79
CA LEU A 187 -15.07 -30.61 -3.96
C LEU A 187 -15.31 -32.10 -4.15
N ALA A 188 -15.18 -32.61 -5.39
CA ALA A 188 -15.27 -34.03 -5.66
C ALA A 188 -14.13 -34.86 -5.03
N ARG A 189 -12.98 -34.23 -4.75
CA ARG A 189 -11.78 -34.89 -4.23
C ARG A 189 -11.22 -34.19 -3.01
N VAL A 190 -12.05 -34.02 -1.99
CA VAL A 190 -11.72 -33.26 -0.75
C VAL A 190 -10.41 -33.71 -0.14
N TRP A 191 -10.19 -35.03 0.00
CA TRP A 191 -8.94 -35.56 0.57
C TRP A 191 -7.70 -35.20 -0.24
N LEU A 192 -7.78 -35.27 -1.56
CA LEU A 192 -6.66 -34.92 -2.43
C LEU A 192 -6.34 -33.42 -2.30
N THR A 193 -7.36 -32.59 -2.27
CA THR A 193 -7.24 -31.13 -2.13
C THR A 193 -6.62 -30.78 -0.77
N THR A 194 -7.10 -31.42 0.31
CA THR A 194 -6.57 -31.19 1.67
C THR A 194 -5.12 -31.63 1.79
N ILE A 195 -4.77 -32.82 1.27
CA ILE A 195 -3.39 -33.31 1.29
C ILE A 195 -2.48 -32.42 0.46
N ALA A 196 -2.89 -32.01 -0.73
CA ALA A 196 -2.11 -31.10 -1.58
C ALA A 196 -1.87 -29.74 -0.88
N SER A 197 -2.89 -29.19 -0.22
CA SER A 197 -2.76 -27.94 0.54
C SER A 197 -1.81 -28.10 1.75
N ALA A 198 -1.91 -29.24 2.46
CA ALA A 198 -1.02 -29.52 3.59
C ALA A 198 0.44 -29.72 3.15
N LEU A 199 0.65 -30.39 2.01
CA LEU A 199 1.98 -30.54 1.42
C LEU A 199 2.57 -29.22 0.98
N LEU A 200 1.76 -28.35 0.33
CA LEU A 200 2.18 -27.02 -0.08
C LEU A 200 2.57 -26.17 1.15
N LEU A 201 1.75 -26.22 2.21
CA LEU A 201 2.06 -25.54 3.47
C LEU A 201 3.36 -26.08 4.09
N GLY A 202 3.51 -27.39 4.16
CA GLY A 202 4.72 -28.03 4.68
C GLY A 202 5.98 -27.64 3.91
N LEU A 203 5.90 -27.61 2.57
CA LEU A 203 6.98 -27.15 1.71
C LEU A 203 7.31 -25.68 1.93
N SER A 204 6.29 -24.84 2.08
CA SER A 204 6.48 -23.41 2.38
C SER A 204 7.18 -23.20 3.72
N LEU A 205 6.80 -23.93 4.74
CA LEU A 205 7.45 -23.88 6.07
C LEU A 205 8.92 -24.30 6.01
N LEU A 206 9.26 -25.29 5.17
CA LEU A 206 10.65 -25.72 4.96
C LEU A 206 11.52 -24.65 4.26
N LEU A 207 10.90 -23.70 3.55
CA LEU A 207 11.61 -22.60 2.90
C LEU A 207 11.91 -21.44 3.86
N ILE A 208 11.15 -21.30 4.96
CA ILE A 208 11.32 -20.18 5.91
C ILE A 208 12.78 -20.00 6.37
N PRO A 209 13.53 -21.05 6.76
CA PRO A 209 14.91 -20.87 7.20
C PRO A 209 15.88 -20.43 6.10
N ARG A 210 15.47 -20.53 4.83
CA ARG A 210 16.27 -20.10 3.68
C ARG A 210 15.99 -18.63 3.28
N ILE A 211 14.92 -18.06 3.80
CA ILE A 211 14.57 -16.65 3.57
C ILE A 211 15.39 -15.84 4.57
N GLY A 212 16.29 -14.98 4.07
CA GLY A 212 17.02 -14.04 4.90
C GLY A 212 16.06 -13.10 5.62
N ALA A 213 16.33 -12.82 6.90
CA ALA A 213 15.58 -11.82 7.66
C ALA A 213 16.40 -10.53 7.71
N GLU A 214 16.02 -9.56 6.91
CA GLU A 214 16.57 -8.22 6.96
C GLU A 214 15.53 -7.28 7.60
N PHE A 215 16.01 -6.39 8.46
CA PHE A 215 15.14 -5.44 9.17
C PHE A 215 14.49 -4.43 8.22
N MET A 216 15.24 -3.98 7.23
CA MET A 216 14.77 -3.09 6.15
C MET A 216 15.38 -3.57 4.83
N PRO A 217 14.63 -3.53 3.72
CA PRO A 217 15.22 -3.77 2.41
C PRO A 217 16.31 -2.71 2.15
N HIS A 218 17.33 -3.07 1.38
CA HIS A 218 18.32 -2.12 0.92
C HIS A 218 17.62 -0.98 0.15
N LEU A 219 17.59 0.20 0.78
CA LEU A 219 17.09 1.40 0.12
C LEU A 219 18.22 1.95 -0.75
N ASP A 220 18.06 1.85 -2.05
CA ASP A 220 18.96 2.47 -3.00
C ASP A 220 18.41 3.86 -3.36
N GLU A 221 18.96 4.88 -2.69
CA GLU A 221 18.58 6.27 -2.90
C GLU A 221 19.46 6.96 -3.96
N GLY A 222 20.29 6.19 -4.68
CA GLY A 222 21.24 6.75 -5.65
C GLY A 222 22.35 7.56 -4.98
N ALA A 223 22.68 7.26 -3.72
CA ALA A 223 23.73 7.89 -2.98
C ALA A 223 24.47 6.88 -2.07
N LEU A 224 25.76 7.16 -1.83
CA LEU A 224 26.57 6.42 -0.87
C LEU A 224 26.95 7.33 0.29
N TRP A 225 26.93 6.77 1.49
CA TRP A 225 27.51 7.38 2.67
C TRP A 225 28.85 6.72 2.95
N VAL A 226 29.94 7.45 2.72
CA VAL A 226 31.31 6.94 2.88
C VAL A 226 31.94 7.58 4.11
N ARG A 227 32.40 6.75 5.05
CA ARG A 227 33.11 7.21 6.24
C ARG A 227 34.59 6.90 6.10
N ALA A 228 35.43 7.92 6.23
CA ALA A 228 36.86 7.79 6.32
C ALA A 228 37.33 8.04 7.77
N THR A 229 37.98 7.05 8.36
CA THR A 229 38.53 7.16 9.72
C THR A 229 40.04 7.28 9.62
N MET A 230 40.56 8.38 10.16
CA MET A 230 41.97 8.71 10.25
C MET A 230 42.54 8.35 11.65
N PRO A 231 43.85 8.42 11.86
CA PRO A 231 44.42 8.22 13.20
C PRO A 231 43.80 9.14 14.23
N TYR A 232 43.46 8.63 15.42
CA TYR A 232 42.78 9.38 16.49
C TYR A 232 43.59 10.61 17.00
N THR A 233 44.89 10.63 16.73
CA THR A 233 45.81 11.70 17.12
C THR A 233 45.92 12.81 16.08
N ILE A 234 45.21 12.74 15.00
CA ILE A 234 45.27 13.71 13.89
C ILE A 234 44.77 15.09 14.37
N SER A 235 45.45 16.16 13.94
CA SER A 235 44.98 17.51 14.15
C SER A 235 43.89 17.93 13.15
N PHE A 236 43.09 18.92 13.50
CA PHE A 236 42.10 19.49 12.56
C PHE A 236 42.73 19.96 11.25
N ASP A 237 43.86 20.68 11.34
CA ASP A 237 44.53 21.24 10.15
C ASP A 237 45.02 20.16 9.19
N GLU A 238 45.51 19.03 9.70
CA GLU A 238 45.96 17.93 8.87
C GLU A 238 44.76 17.15 8.26
N SER A 239 43.73 16.93 9.05
CA SER A 239 42.48 16.34 8.57
C SER A 239 41.84 17.20 7.48
N ALA A 240 41.84 18.54 7.67
CA ALA A 240 41.31 19.48 6.69
C ALA A 240 42.08 19.48 5.36
N LYS A 241 43.38 19.14 5.37
CA LYS A 241 44.18 18.99 4.13
C LYS A 241 43.91 17.66 3.43
N ILE A 242 43.67 16.59 4.16
CA ILE A 242 43.43 15.25 3.58
C ILE A 242 42.00 15.14 3.00
N THR A 243 41.01 15.75 3.64
CA THR A 243 39.60 15.70 3.23
C THR A 243 39.37 16.05 1.75
N PRO A 244 39.91 17.13 1.18
CA PRO A 244 39.80 17.45 -0.23
C PRO A 244 40.39 16.35 -1.15
N GLN A 245 41.51 15.74 -0.75
CA GLN A 245 42.16 14.69 -1.53
C GLN A 245 41.26 13.44 -1.67
N ILE A 246 40.63 13.03 -0.57
CA ILE A 246 39.67 11.93 -0.60
C ILE A 246 38.45 12.31 -1.47
N ARG A 247 37.96 13.55 -1.36
CA ARG A 247 36.86 14.04 -2.19
C ARG A 247 37.20 14.02 -3.68
N ASP A 248 38.41 14.40 -4.06
CA ASP A 248 38.86 14.38 -5.45
C ASP A 248 38.94 12.95 -5.99
N VAL A 249 39.40 12.00 -5.17
CA VAL A 249 39.38 10.56 -5.53
C VAL A 249 37.93 10.08 -5.76
N LEU A 250 37.00 10.40 -4.86
CA LEU A 250 35.60 10.02 -5.01
C LEU A 250 34.95 10.66 -6.25
N ARG A 251 35.32 11.91 -6.59
CA ARG A 251 34.85 12.61 -7.79
C ARG A 251 35.43 12.05 -9.09
N SER A 252 36.55 11.32 -9.04
CA SER A 252 37.17 10.75 -10.22
C SER A 252 36.37 9.60 -10.84
N PHE A 253 35.43 9.01 -10.10
CA PHE A 253 34.56 7.95 -10.60
C PHE A 253 33.46 8.53 -11.52
N PRO A 254 33.30 7.99 -12.74
CA PRO A 254 32.36 8.52 -13.73
C PRO A 254 30.88 8.44 -13.29
N GLN A 255 30.55 7.54 -12.36
CA GLN A 255 29.22 7.35 -11.80
C GLN A 255 28.86 8.44 -10.77
N VAL A 256 29.85 9.14 -10.23
CA VAL A 256 29.63 10.15 -9.19
C VAL A 256 29.16 11.47 -9.83
N ASN A 257 28.10 12.03 -9.27
CA ASN A 257 27.56 13.32 -9.65
C ASN A 257 28.06 14.45 -8.72
N THR A 258 27.97 14.20 -7.40
CA THR A 258 28.38 15.20 -6.40
C THR A 258 28.98 14.54 -5.18
N VAL A 259 29.90 15.24 -4.51
CA VAL A 259 30.49 14.80 -3.24
C VAL A 259 30.47 15.98 -2.28
N ALA A 260 29.76 15.82 -1.16
CA ALA A 260 29.84 16.71 -0.01
C ALA A 260 30.63 16.00 1.11
N SER A 261 31.31 16.74 1.96
CA SER A 261 32.07 16.16 3.08
C SER A 261 31.84 16.96 4.35
N GLU A 262 31.73 16.24 5.45
CA GLU A 262 31.66 16.76 6.81
C GLU A 262 32.88 16.28 7.60
N LEU A 263 33.60 17.19 8.21
CA LEU A 263 34.81 16.92 8.98
C LEU A 263 34.53 17.11 10.47
N GLY A 264 34.69 16.03 11.25
CA GLY A 264 34.48 16.04 12.67
C GLY A 264 33.00 15.82 13.06
N ARG A 265 32.49 16.62 13.96
CA ARG A 265 31.13 16.53 14.49
C ARG A 265 30.32 17.78 14.17
N PRO A 266 29.01 17.67 14.01
CA PRO A 266 28.13 18.83 13.92
C PRO A 266 28.09 19.60 15.24
N ASP A 267 27.86 20.91 15.15
CA ASP A 267 27.85 21.82 16.31
C ASP A 267 26.69 21.55 17.28
N ASP A 268 25.64 20.86 16.82
CA ASP A 268 24.45 20.48 17.63
C ASP A 268 24.69 19.34 18.62
N GLY A 269 25.87 18.70 18.56
CA GLY A 269 26.26 17.62 19.46
C GLY A 269 25.58 16.29 19.24
N THR A 270 24.91 16.09 18.08
CA THR A 270 24.23 14.83 17.72
C THR A 270 25.20 13.69 17.45
N ASP A 271 26.45 13.97 17.08
CA ASP A 271 27.52 12.99 16.93
C ASP A 271 28.70 13.31 17.86
N SER A 272 29.28 12.31 18.52
CA SER A 272 30.40 12.42 19.44
C SER A 272 31.77 12.22 18.80
N THR A 273 31.86 12.22 17.47
CA THR A 273 33.11 12.00 16.73
C THR A 273 34.06 13.17 16.82
N GLY A 274 35.36 12.88 16.62
CA GLY A 274 36.42 13.91 16.58
C GLY A 274 36.93 14.17 15.16
N PHE A 275 37.95 14.95 15.01
CA PHE A 275 38.56 15.34 13.72
C PHE A 275 39.19 14.17 12.94
N PHE A 276 39.27 12.99 13.54
CA PHE A 276 39.71 11.76 12.91
C PHE A 276 38.64 11.15 11.99
N ASN A 277 37.38 11.60 12.08
CA ASN A 277 36.27 11.09 11.28
C ASN A 277 35.87 12.13 10.25
N VAL A 278 35.75 11.66 8.99
CA VAL A 278 35.23 12.47 7.89
C VAL A 278 34.17 11.66 7.18
N GLU A 279 33.00 12.25 7.03
CA GLU A 279 31.88 11.64 6.32
C GLU A 279 31.69 12.29 4.96
N PHE A 280 31.43 11.46 3.95
CA PHE A 280 31.19 11.91 2.59
C PHE A 280 29.84 11.44 2.12
N TYR A 281 28.99 12.36 1.76
CA TYR A 281 27.83 12.10 0.96
C TYR A 281 28.23 12.06 -0.52
N VAL A 282 28.05 10.93 -1.16
CA VAL A 282 28.41 10.72 -2.58
C VAL A 282 27.15 10.48 -3.36
N GLY A 283 26.64 11.52 -4.00
CA GLY A 283 25.47 11.43 -4.89
C GLY A 283 25.86 10.81 -6.22
N LEU A 284 25.17 9.74 -6.62
CA LEU A 284 25.42 9.02 -7.85
C LEU A 284 24.53 9.54 -9.00
N LYS A 285 24.95 9.34 -10.22
CA LYS A 285 24.13 9.56 -11.41
C LYS A 285 23.06 8.47 -11.51
N PRO A 286 21.94 8.74 -12.18
CA PRO A 286 20.95 7.70 -12.46
C PRO A 286 21.59 6.49 -13.16
N TYR A 287 21.17 5.27 -12.83
CA TYR A 287 21.71 4.03 -13.40
C TYR A 287 21.71 4.01 -14.93
N SER A 288 20.74 4.68 -15.57
CA SER A 288 20.66 4.82 -17.01
C SER A 288 21.85 5.57 -17.66
N GLN A 289 22.64 6.28 -16.85
CA GLN A 289 23.81 7.06 -17.28
C GLN A 289 25.15 6.39 -16.88
N TRP A 290 25.09 5.19 -16.31
CA TRP A 290 26.30 4.42 -15.99
C TRP A 290 26.84 3.76 -17.25
N THR A 291 28.12 3.92 -17.50
CA THR A 291 28.86 3.27 -18.61
C THR A 291 29.73 2.15 -18.08
#